data_177156335aa1bc75ac8a50d7ab65ab2c
#
_entry.id   177156335aa1bc75ac8a50d7ab65ab2c
#
_cell.length_a   1.000
_cell.length_b   1.000
_cell.length_c   1.000
_cell.angle_alpha   90.00
_cell.angle_beta   90.00
_cell.angle_gamma   90.00
#
_symmetry.space_group_name_H-M   'P 1'
#
loop_
_entity.id
_entity.type
_entity.pdbx_description
1 polymer ?
#
loop_
_entity_poly.entity_id
_entity_poly.type
_entity_poly.pdbx_seq_one_letter_code
_entity_poly.pdbx_strand_id
1 'polypeptide(L)'
;MKVKNKLLISFTENMAALVNSGMSILDSLKICKKISQTEDNLMLCNKLLEKLEEGESFSNSLRLTSNSFDNLYSSLIKIGEITGNVKTVIKKLDEYLKQKKDMRDKLKAALAYPILVLITSIFVIAVILIFVIPKLISVFEIIANGNESFSLMISKVVYSTKFGIGIIIFIVFLLLM
;
A
#
# COMPACT_ATOMS: atom_id res chain seq x y z
N MET A 1 14.00 -3.41 12.49
CA MET A 1 13.33 -4.26 11.48
C MET A 1 12.01 -3.61 11.08
N LYS A 2 11.69 -3.50 9.79
CA LYS A 2 10.41 -2.96 9.32
C LYS A 2 9.44 -4.12 9.11
N VAL A 3 8.53 -4.34 10.04
CA VAL A 3 7.50 -5.40 9.93
C VAL A 3 6.50 -4.96 8.87
N LYS A 4 6.34 -5.74 7.80
CA LYS A 4 5.33 -5.47 6.77
C LYS A 4 3.92 -5.53 7.38
N ASN A 5 3.00 -4.67 6.93
CA ASN A 5 1.62 -4.63 7.44
C ASN A 5 0.95 -6.02 7.50
N LYS A 6 1.24 -6.89 6.54
CA LYS A 6 0.72 -8.26 6.51
C LYS A 6 1.21 -9.09 7.71
N LEU A 7 2.48 -8.94 8.07
CA LEU A 7 3.08 -9.62 9.20
C LEU A 7 2.47 -9.14 10.53
N LEU A 8 2.30 -7.82 10.69
CA LEU A 8 1.68 -7.23 11.88
C LEU A 8 0.25 -7.77 12.10
N ILE A 9 -0.56 -7.82 11.03
CA ILE A 9 -1.93 -8.34 11.10
C ILE A 9 -1.91 -9.83 11.51
N SER A 10 -1.13 -10.66 10.82
CA SER A 10 -1.03 -12.10 11.10
C SER A 10 -0.52 -12.38 12.51
N PHE A 11 0.50 -11.65 12.96
CA PHE A 11 1.03 -11.75 14.33
C PHE A 11 -0.04 -11.40 15.36
N THR A 12 -0.73 -10.26 15.20
CA THR A 12 -1.76 -9.80 16.14
C THR A 12 -2.94 -10.77 16.18
N GLU A 13 -3.36 -11.31 15.03
CA GLU A 13 -4.43 -12.30 14.94
C GLU A 13 -4.09 -13.59 15.70
N ASN A 14 -2.89 -14.13 15.50
CA ASN A 14 -2.44 -15.32 16.23
C ASN A 14 -2.34 -15.05 17.74
N MET A 15 -1.77 -13.91 18.14
CA MET A 15 -1.72 -13.51 19.53
C MET A 15 -3.11 -13.36 20.15
N ALA A 16 -4.04 -12.70 19.42
CA ALA A 16 -5.41 -12.53 19.88
C ALA A 16 -6.12 -13.89 20.09
N ALA A 17 -5.97 -14.82 19.15
CA ALA A 17 -6.56 -16.15 19.27
C ALA A 17 -6.05 -16.90 20.52
N LEU A 18 -4.72 -16.92 20.73
CA LEU A 18 -4.08 -17.64 21.81
C LEU A 18 -4.36 -17.01 23.18
N VAL A 19 -4.25 -15.68 23.31
CA VAL A 19 -4.56 -14.98 24.56
C VAL A 19 -6.05 -15.05 24.90
N ASN A 20 -6.94 -15.04 23.88
CA ASN A 20 -8.38 -15.24 24.10
C ASN A 20 -8.73 -16.65 24.61
N SER A 21 -7.94 -17.66 24.24
CA SER A 21 -8.11 -19.04 24.81
C SER A 21 -7.60 -19.18 26.24
N GLY A 22 -7.11 -18.10 26.87
CA GLY A 22 -6.66 -18.08 28.27
C GLY A 22 -5.15 -18.31 28.44
N MET A 23 -4.38 -18.34 27.36
CA MET A 23 -2.93 -18.52 27.43
C MET A 23 -2.23 -17.24 27.89
N SER A 24 -1.10 -17.40 28.58
CA SER A 24 -0.22 -16.28 28.93
C SER A 24 0.39 -15.65 27.67
N ILE A 25 0.83 -14.38 27.74
CA ILE A 25 1.52 -13.72 26.64
C ILE A 25 2.78 -14.48 26.23
N LEU A 26 3.54 -14.96 27.22
CA LEU A 26 4.77 -15.71 26.97
C LEU A 26 4.49 -17.03 26.24
N ASP A 27 3.51 -17.81 26.70
CA ASP A 27 3.15 -19.07 26.05
C ASP A 27 2.56 -18.84 24.66
N SER A 28 1.75 -17.81 24.50
CA SER A 28 1.21 -17.40 23.20
C SER A 28 2.35 -17.06 22.21
N LEU A 29 3.38 -16.35 22.63
CA LEU A 29 4.55 -16.06 21.79
C LEU A 29 5.34 -17.32 21.45
N LYS A 30 5.52 -18.25 22.38
CA LYS A 30 6.18 -19.53 22.13
C LYS A 30 5.43 -20.35 21.07
N ILE A 31 4.11 -20.33 21.13
CA ILE A 31 3.27 -21.01 20.12
C ILE A 31 3.31 -20.25 18.80
N CYS A 32 3.18 -18.92 18.79
CA CYS A 32 3.34 -18.11 17.57
C CYS A 32 4.67 -18.40 16.85
N LYS A 33 5.76 -18.56 17.60
CA LYS A 33 7.05 -18.99 17.06
C LYS A 33 6.95 -20.35 16.37
N LYS A 34 6.33 -21.35 17.01
CA LYS A 34 6.19 -22.72 16.49
C LYS A 34 5.33 -22.80 15.22
N ILE A 35 4.27 -21.99 15.12
CA ILE A 35 3.35 -21.99 13.97
C ILE A 35 3.78 -21.00 12.88
N SER A 36 4.90 -20.29 13.07
CA SER A 36 5.39 -19.31 12.12
C SER A 36 5.79 -19.95 10.80
N GLN A 37 5.09 -19.56 9.71
CA GLN A 37 5.36 -20.03 8.35
C GLN A 37 6.37 -19.16 7.59
N THR A 38 6.71 -17.99 8.13
CA THR A 38 7.63 -17.03 7.51
C THR A 38 8.81 -16.74 8.43
N GLU A 39 9.97 -16.58 7.82
CA GLU A 39 11.20 -16.26 8.54
C GLU A 39 11.11 -14.93 9.31
N ASP A 40 10.44 -13.94 8.70
CA ASP A 40 10.17 -12.65 9.34
C ASP A 40 9.37 -12.80 10.64
N ASN A 41 8.36 -13.68 10.65
CA ASN A 41 7.52 -13.93 11.83
C ASN A 41 8.29 -14.69 12.92
N LEU A 42 9.09 -15.67 12.50
CA LEU A 42 9.97 -16.41 13.40
C LEU A 42 10.98 -15.47 14.08
N MET A 43 11.62 -14.61 13.30
CA MET A 43 12.60 -13.63 13.81
C MET A 43 11.94 -12.63 14.76
N LEU A 44 10.71 -12.18 14.45
CA LEU A 44 9.94 -11.30 15.32
C LEU A 44 9.65 -11.96 16.68
N CYS A 45 9.13 -13.20 16.67
CA CYS A 45 8.80 -13.93 17.89
C CYS A 45 10.05 -14.20 18.73
N ASN A 46 11.18 -14.57 18.11
CA ASN A 46 12.44 -14.77 18.80
C ASN A 46 12.91 -13.53 19.55
N LYS A 47 12.92 -12.37 18.88
CA LYS A 47 13.34 -11.11 19.49
C LYS A 47 12.42 -10.67 20.62
N LEU A 48 11.11 -10.90 20.47
CA LEU A 48 10.15 -10.58 21.52
C LEU A 48 10.33 -11.48 22.76
N LEU A 49 10.57 -12.79 22.53
CA LEU A 49 10.84 -13.72 23.62
C LEU A 49 12.12 -13.37 24.36
N GLU A 50 13.20 -13.07 23.65
CA GLU A 50 14.48 -12.64 24.22
C GLU A 50 14.29 -11.42 25.14
N LYS A 51 13.55 -10.39 24.69
CA LYS A 51 13.28 -9.18 25.49
C LYS A 51 12.43 -9.45 26.72
N LEU A 52 11.43 -10.33 26.60
CA LEU A 52 10.61 -10.73 27.75
C LEU A 52 11.41 -11.55 28.78
N GLU A 53 12.34 -12.42 28.33
CA GLU A 53 13.24 -13.18 29.19
C GLU A 53 14.26 -12.28 29.90
N GLU A 54 14.65 -11.15 29.29
CA GLU A 54 15.45 -10.08 29.91
C GLU A 54 14.66 -9.28 30.97
N GLY A 55 13.36 -9.53 31.15
CA GLY A 55 12.51 -8.86 32.12
C GLY A 55 11.80 -7.60 31.60
N GLU A 56 11.90 -7.32 30.29
CA GLU A 56 11.18 -6.21 29.69
C GLU A 56 9.68 -6.47 29.65
N SER A 57 8.86 -5.40 29.78
CA SER A 57 7.42 -5.51 29.55
C SER A 57 7.10 -5.83 28.09
N PHE A 58 5.96 -6.44 27.83
CA PHE A 58 5.56 -6.79 26.46
C PHE A 58 5.44 -5.55 25.56
N SER A 59 4.88 -4.46 26.08
CA SER A 59 4.77 -3.18 25.37
C SER A 59 6.15 -2.60 25.01
N ASN A 60 7.11 -2.68 25.93
CA ASN A 60 8.48 -2.19 25.68
C ASN A 60 9.23 -3.10 24.70
N SER A 61 9.07 -4.41 24.83
CA SER A 61 9.62 -5.42 23.91
C SER A 61 9.14 -5.18 22.47
N LEU A 62 7.85 -4.90 22.25
CA LEU A 62 7.29 -4.55 20.95
C LEU A 62 7.96 -3.29 20.36
N ARG A 63 8.08 -2.24 21.16
CA ARG A 63 8.70 -0.97 20.74
C ARG A 63 10.18 -1.13 20.38
N LEU A 64 10.93 -1.92 21.16
CA LEU A 64 12.35 -2.17 20.93
C LEU A 64 12.61 -3.09 19.73
N THR A 65 11.70 -4.01 19.46
CA THR A 65 11.88 -5.01 18.40
C THR A 65 11.63 -4.42 17.01
N SER A 66 10.65 -3.55 16.86
CA SER A 66 10.31 -3.03 15.53
C SER A 66 9.56 -1.69 15.57
N ASN A 67 10.01 -0.74 14.75
CA ASN A 67 9.30 0.53 14.50
C ASN A 67 7.93 0.34 13.80
N SER A 68 7.56 -0.85 13.46
CA SER A 68 6.27 -1.13 12.79
C SER A 68 5.13 -1.38 13.75
N PHE A 69 5.43 -1.62 15.02
CA PHE A 69 4.47 -1.42 16.08
C PHE A 69 4.44 0.08 16.36
N ASP A 70 3.49 0.77 15.73
CA ASP A 70 3.38 2.21 15.91
C ASP A 70 3.19 2.58 17.40
N ASN A 71 3.40 3.86 17.71
CA ASN A 71 3.29 4.33 19.10
C ASN A 71 1.90 4.06 19.68
N LEU A 72 0.85 4.04 18.83
CA LEU A 72 -0.50 3.73 19.25
C LEU A 72 -0.61 2.27 19.70
N TYR A 73 -0.09 1.32 18.91
CA TYR A 73 -0.13 -0.11 19.22
C TYR A 73 0.55 -0.41 20.56
N SER A 74 1.80 0.03 20.71
CA SER A 74 2.58 -0.21 21.94
C SER A 74 2.00 0.51 23.14
N SER A 75 1.44 1.72 22.99
CA SER A 75 0.77 2.43 24.09
C SER A 75 -0.51 1.75 24.56
N LEU A 76 -1.31 1.21 23.63
CA LEU A 76 -2.50 0.45 23.99
C LEU A 76 -2.15 -0.83 24.75
N ILE A 77 -1.13 -1.56 24.29
CA ILE A 77 -0.62 -2.74 25.02
C ILE A 77 -0.14 -2.33 26.41
N LYS A 78 0.60 -1.23 26.56
CA LYS A 78 1.06 -0.71 27.85
C LYS A 78 -0.11 -0.43 28.81
N ILE A 79 -1.18 0.20 28.33
CA ILE A 79 -2.39 0.41 29.12
C ILE A 79 -2.99 -0.93 29.55
N GLY A 80 -3.05 -1.91 28.64
CA GLY A 80 -3.51 -3.26 28.95
C GLY A 80 -2.66 -3.95 30.02
N GLU A 81 -1.35 -3.79 30.02
CA GLU A 81 -0.44 -4.32 31.04
C GLU A 81 -0.70 -3.69 32.42
N ILE A 82 -0.80 -2.34 32.46
CA ILE A 82 -1.03 -1.60 33.72
C ILE A 82 -2.38 -1.95 34.31
N THR A 83 -3.41 -2.13 33.49
CA THR A 83 -4.78 -2.44 33.95
C THR A 83 -5.05 -3.94 34.11
N GLY A 84 -4.08 -4.80 33.81
CA GLY A 84 -4.25 -6.27 33.81
C GLY A 84 -5.17 -6.79 32.71
N ASN A 85 -5.51 -5.98 31.72
CA ASN A 85 -6.53 -6.28 30.69
C ASN A 85 -5.96 -6.40 29.26
N VAL A 86 -4.75 -6.97 29.17
CA VAL A 86 -4.04 -7.14 27.88
C VAL A 86 -4.86 -7.95 26.87
N LYS A 87 -5.60 -8.95 27.34
CA LYS A 87 -6.48 -9.79 26.53
C LYS A 87 -7.46 -8.94 25.70
N THR A 88 -8.20 -8.06 26.38
CA THR A 88 -9.19 -7.19 25.72
C THR A 88 -8.52 -6.22 24.75
N VAL A 89 -7.35 -5.70 25.11
CA VAL A 89 -6.60 -4.77 24.25
C VAL A 89 -6.11 -5.47 22.97
N ILE A 90 -5.52 -6.65 23.08
CA ILE A 90 -5.05 -7.42 21.92
C ILE A 90 -6.23 -7.75 20.98
N LYS A 91 -7.37 -8.17 21.55
CA LYS A 91 -8.59 -8.42 20.77
C LYS A 91 -9.04 -7.18 19.99
N LYS A 92 -9.11 -6.03 20.65
CA LYS A 92 -9.49 -4.76 19.98
C LYS A 92 -8.48 -4.33 18.90
N LEU A 93 -7.20 -4.58 19.13
CA LEU A 93 -6.16 -4.33 18.12
C LEU A 93 -6.31 -5.24 16.91
N ASP A 94 -6.63 -6.50 17.09
CA ASP A 94 -6.93 -7.43 15.99
C ASP A 94 -8.13 -6.97 15.17
N GLU A 95 -9.24 -6.63 15.84
CA GLU A 95 -10.44 -6.09 15.19
C GLU A 95 -10.13 -4.80 14.40
N TYR A 96 -9.39 -3.88 15.00
CA TYR A 96 -8.96 -2.63 14.35
C TYR A 96 -8.10 -2.89 13.10
N LEU A 97 -7.12 -3.77 13.20
CA LEU A 97 -6.24 -4.10 12.07
C LEU A 97 -6.99 -4.80 10.93
N LYS A 98 -7.95 -5.68 11.26
CA LYS A 98 -8.83 -6.32 10.28
C LYS A 98 -9.71 -5.30 9.57
N GLN A 99 -10.37 -4.42 10.30
CA GLN A 99 -11.19 -3.34 9.72
C GLN A 99 -10.36 -2.42 8.81
N LYS A 100 -9.15 -2.05 9.25
CA LYS A 100 -8.23 -1.22 8.47
C LYS A 100 -7.79 -1.93 7.17
N LYS A 101 -7.58 -3.23 7.21
CA LYS A 101 -7.29 -4.04 6.02
C LYS A 101 -8.49 -4.08 5.07
N ASP A 102 -9.68 -4.41 5.58
CA ASP A 102 -10.90 -4.50 4.80
C ASP A 102 -11.25 -3.17 4.11
N MET A 103 -11.10 -2.06 4.84
CA MET A 103 -11.30 -0.72 4.27
C MET A 103 -10.32 -0.44 3.13
N ARG A 104 -9.04 -0.80 3.31
CA ARG A 104 -8.03 -0.64 2.26
C ARG A 104 -8.34 -1.49 1.04
N ASP A 105 -8.77 -2.73 1.24
CA ASP A 105 -9.09 -3.65 0.16
C ASP A 105 -10.36 -3.18 -0.60
N LYS A 106 -11.37 -2.67 0.12
CA LYS A 106 -12.55 -2.02 -0.47
C LYS A 106 -12.18 -0.77 -1.28
N LEU A 107 -11.28 0.08 -0.77
CA LEU A 107 -10.80 1.26 -1.49
C LEU A 107 -10.07 0.88 -2.78
N LYS A 108 -9.20 -0.13 -2.72
CA LYS A 108 -8.51 -0.65 -3.91
C LYS A 108 -9.50 -1.18 -4.95
N ALA A 109 -10.49 -1.95 -4.52
CA ALA A 109 -11.53 -2.46 -5.40
C ALA A 109 -12.36 -1.33 -6.03
N ALA A 110 -12.74 -0.31 -5.26
CA ALA A 110 -13.48 0.85 -5.75
C ALA A 110 -12.68 1.68 -6.76
N LEU A 111 -11.37 1.80 -6.58
CA LEU A 111 -10.49 2.55 -7.48
C LEU A 111 -10.15 1.80 -8.77
N ALA A 112 -10.38 0.49 -8.84
CA ALA A 112 -10.05 -0.32 -10.02
C ALA A 112 -10.79 0.17 -11.29
N TYR A 113 -12.08 0.47 -11.18
CA TYR A 113 -12.88 0.97 -12.31
C TYR A 113 -12.43 2.37 -12.80
N PRO A 114 -12.29 3.40 -11.95
CA PRO A 114 -11.78 4.69 -12.37
C PRO A 114 -10.41 4.62 -13.04
N ILE A 115 -9.50 3.80 -12.52
CA ILE A 115 -8.16 3.62 -13.10
C ILE A 115 -8.26 3.01 -14.50
N LEU A 116 -9.10 1.99 -14.69
CA LEU A 116 -9.31 1.36 -16.00
C LEU A 116 -9.87 2.38 -17.01
N VAL A 117 -10.86 3.18 -16.62
CA VAL A 117 -11.43 4.23 -17.47
C VAL A 117 -10.39 5.28 -17.85
N LEU A 118 -9.56 5.71 -16.89
CA LEU A 118 -8.48 6.66 -17.17
C LEU A 118 -7.46 6.10 -18.18
N ILE A 119 -7.04 4.86 -18.00
CA ILE A 119 -6.08 4.19 -18.90
C ILE A 119 -6.67 4.12 -20.33
N THR A 120 -7.92 3.68 -20.47
CA THR A 120 -8.57 3.57 -21.77
C THR A 120 -8.78 4.94 -22.42
N SER A 121 -9.15 5.96 -21.66
CA SER A 121 -9.29 7.34 -22.18
C SER A 121 -7.96 7.89 -22.69
N ILE A 122 -6.88 7.72 -21.94
CA ILE A 122 -5.54 8.15 -22.35
C ILE A 122 -5.10 7.41 -23.62
N PHE A 123 -5.39 6.11 -23.69
CA PHE A 123 -5.07 5.30 -24.87
C PHE A 123 -5.81 5.82 -26.12
N VAL A 124 -7.12 6.09 -26.02
CA VAL A 124 -7.92 6.61 -27.14
C VAL A 124 -7.40 7.98 -27.59
N ILE A 125 -7.11 8.90 -26.65
CA ILE A 125 -6.56 10.20 -26.96
C ILE A 125 -5.20 10.05 -27.69
N ALA A 126 -4.34 9.16 -27.23
CA ALA A 126 -3.05 8.90 -27.86
C ALA A 126 -3.20 8.41 -29.32
N VAL A 127 -4.15 7.47 -29.54
CA VAL A 127 -4.45 6.98 -30.89
C VAL A 127 -4.94 8.11 -31.80
N ILE A 128 -5.84 8.96 -31.33
CA ILE A 128 -6.33 10.12 -32.12
C ILE A 128 -5.18 11.06 -32.47
N LEU A 129 -4.34 11.40 -31.52
CA LEU A 129 -3.24 12.36 -31.74
C LEU A 129 -2.12 11.79 -32.63
N ILE A 130 -1.88 10.48 -32.58
CA ILE A 130 -0.80 9.86 -33.39
C ILE A 130 -1.27 9.49 -34.79
N PHE A 131 -2.52 9.03 -34.94
CA PHE A 131 -2.99 8.49 -36.24
C PHE A 131 -4.00 9.38 -36.94
N VAL A 132 -4.92 10.04 -36.22
CA VAL A 132 -5.99 10.82 -36.85
C VAL A 132 -5.53 12.23 -37.18
N ILE A 133 -4.91 12.92 -36.24
CA ILE A 133 -4.46 14.29 -36.44
C ILE A 133 -3.51 14.44 -37.63
N PRO A 134 -2.45 13.62 -37.85
CA PRO A 134 -1.59 13.74 -39.01
C PRO A 134 -2.32 13.57 -40.34
N LYS A 135 -3.30 12.67 -40.42
CA LYS A 135 -4.12 12.47 -41.60
C LYS A 135 -5.00 13.69 -41.94
N LEU A 136 -5.59 14.32 -40.93
CA LEU A 136 -6.35 15.54 -41.08
C LEU A 136 -5.46 16.69 -41.60
N ILE A 137 -4.26 16.80 -41.06
CA ILE A 137 -3.30 17.84 -41.52
C ILE A 137 -3.00 17.68 -42.99
N SER A 138 -2.68 16.47 -43.48
CA SER A 138 -2.37 16.25 -44.90
C SER A 138 -3.54 16.56 -45.82
N VAL A 139 -4.78 16.36 -45.39
CA VAL A 139 -5.98 16.74 -46.15
C VAL A 139 -6.13 18.27 -46.18
N PHE A 140 -5.90 18.96 -45.07
CA PHE A 140 -5.95 20.42 -45.03
C PHE A 140 -4.85 21.09 -45.84
N GLU A 141 -3.64 20.55 -45.91
CA GLU A 141 -2.56 21.05 -46.76
C GLU A 141 -2.91 21.01 -48.23
N ILE A 142 -3.63 19.97 -48.68
CA ILE A 142 -4.11 19.85 -50.08
C ILE A 142 -5.16 20.93 -50.38
N ILE A 143 -6.04 21.27 -49.46
CA ILE A 143 -7.13 22.24 -49.64
C ILE A 143 -6.63 23.70 -49.51
N ALA A 144 -5.62 23.94 -48.67
CA ALA A 144 -5.12 25.30 -48.38
C ALA A 144 -4.15 25.88 -49.43
N ASN A 145 -3.98 25.24 -50.57
CA ASN A 145 -3.13 25.73 -51.69
C ASN A 145 -1.74 26.24 -51.23
N GLY A 146 -1.06 25.52 -50.34
CA GLY A 146 0.34 25.79 -50.04
C GLY A 146 0.64 27.01 -49.16
N ASN A 147 -0.30 27.48 -48.34
CA ASN A 147 -0.01 28.55 -47.38
C ASN A 147 0.99 28.06 -46.32
N GLU A 148 2.27 28.37 -46.48
CA GLU A 148 3.39 27.96 -45.61
C GLU A 148 3.18 28.34 -44.13
N SER A 149 2.53 29.46 -43.85
CA SER A 149 2.24 29.93 -42.50
C SER A 149 1.31 28.98 -41.72
N PHE A 150 0.37 28.31 -42.39
CA PHE A 150 -0.58 27.41 -41.81
C PHE A 150 0.06 26.04 -41.46
N SER A 151 0.92 25.54 -42.39
CA SER A 151 1.65 24.27 -42.18
C SER A 151 2.65 24.36 -41.02
N LEU A 152 3.34 25.50 -40.86
CA LEU A 152 4.26 25.75 -39.76
C LEU A 152 3.54 25.86 -38.40
N MET A 153 2.35 26.46 -38.37
CA MET A 153 1.55 26.55 -37.14
C MET A 153 1.06 25.18 -36.67
N ILE A 154 0.61 24.33 -37.58
CA ILE A 154 0.14 22.99 -37.31
C ILE A 154 1.30 22.06 -36.89
N SER A 155 2.45 22.13 -37.57
CA SER A 155 3.63 21.32 -37.20
C SER A 155 4.10 21.64 -35.76
N LYS A 156 4.07 22.90 -35.33
CA LYS A 156 4.35 23.31 -33.95
C LYS A 156 3.35 22.71 -32.94
N VAL A 157 2.06 22.72 -33.28
CA VAL A 157 1.02 22.14 -32.42
C VAL A 157 1.22 20.63 -32.29
N VAL A 158 1.50 19.91 -33.40
CA VAL A 158 1.73 18.45 -33.38
C VAL A 158 2.99 18.09 -32.60
N TYR A 159 4.06 18.87 -32.75
CA TYR A 159 5.29 18.61 -31.97
C TYR A 159 5.08 18.86 -30.47
N SER A 160 4.37 19.93 -30.12
CA SER A 160 4.00 20.24 -28.74
C SER A 160 3.10 19.15 -28.12
N THR A 161 2.13 18.63 -28.89
CA THR A 161 1.24 17.54 -28.40
C THR A 161 1.96 16.20 -28.25
N LYS A 162 2.89 15.84 -29.13
CA LYS A 162 3.73 14.63 -28.98
C LYS A 162 4.56 14.71 -27.70
N PHE A 163 5.10 15.87 -27.38
CA PHE A 163 5.85 16.10 -26.14
C PHE A 163 4.92 16.01 -24.89
N GLY A 164 3.72 16.59 -24.98
CA GLY A 164 2.70 16.51 -23.93
C GLY A 164 2.24 15.09 -23.65
N ILE A 165 2.05 14.26 -24.69
CA ILE A 165 1.66 12.85 -24.53
C ILE A 165 2.78 12.05 -23.86
N GLY A 166 4.03 12.28 -24.21
CA GLY A 166 5.17 11.64 -23.55
C GLY A 166 5.21 11.92 -22.07
N ILE A 167 4.91 13.15 -21.65
CA ILE A 167 4.83 13.55 -20.25
C ILE A 167 3.64 12.87 -19.56
N ILE A 168 2.47 12.80 -20.19
CA ILE A 168 1.28 12.15 -19.60
C ILE A 168 1.53 10.65 -19.43
N ILE A 169 2.10 9.97 -20.42
CA ILE A 169 2.46 8.56 -20.32
C ILE A 169 3.48 8.33 -19.19
N PHE A 170 4.47 9.21 -19.08
CA PHE A 170 5.47 9.15 -18.01
C PHE A 170 4.87 9.34 -16.62
N ILE A 171 3.95 10.30 -16.46
CA ILE A 171 3.24 10.54 -15.20
C ILE A 171 2.36 9.33 -14.83
N VAL A 172 1.64 8.75 -15.78
CA VAL A 172 0.82 7.55 -15.53
C VAL A 172 1.68 6.36 -15.16
N PHE A 173 2.83 6.18 -15.81
CA PHE A 173 3.81 5.15 -15.46
C PHE A 173 4.35 5.33 -14.04
N LEU A 174 4.63 6.56 -13.64
CA LEU A 174 5.14 6.92 -12.31
C LEU A 174 4.08 6.72 -11.20
N LEU A 175 2.79 6.91 -11.52
CA LEU A 175 1.66 6.67 -10.61
C LEU A 175 1.32 5.17 -10.47
N LEU A 176 1.68 4.34 -11.44
CA LEU A 176 1.46 2.88 -11.42
C LEU A 176 2.61 2.11 -10.76
N MET A 177 3.78 2.74 -10.62
CA MET A 177 4.97 2.16 -10.00
C MET A 177 5.04 2.49 -8.49
#